data_b590dd7b809d6cec8fa815dc39c443dc
#
_entry.id   b590dd7b809d6cec8fa815dc39c443dc
#
_cell.length_a   1.000
_cell.length_b   1.000
_cell.length_c   1.000
_cell.angle_alpha   90.00
_cell.angle_beta   90.00
_cell.angle_gamma   90.00
#
_symmetry.space_group_name_H-M   'P 1'
#
loop_
_entity.id
_entity.type
_entity.pdbx_description
1 polymer ?
#
loop_
_entity_poly.entity_id
_entity_poly.type
_entity_poly.pdbx_seq_one_letter_code
_entity_poly.pdbx_strand_id
1 'polypeptide(L)'
;MTLYFGKRSEANLETAALPLQHLMRQALAINLIDFSITEGFRPRFKQDEYFAAGKSKVRWPNSKHNIQPYSEAVDAVPYVRGKLSYNYYHCCFLAGVILALSKKISVPVRWGGNWDMDLEPITDQDFNDLVHFELYK
;
A
#
# COMPACT_ATOMS: atom_id res chain seq x y z
N MET A 1 -0.06 18.02 16.05
CA MET A 1 1.18 17.27 15.73
C MET A 1 1.25 17.03 14.23
N THR A 2 2.40 17.26 13.62
CA THR A 2 2.61 17.00 12.20
C THR A 2 3.35 15.68 12.03
N LEU A 3 2.80 14.79 11.21
CA LEU A 3 3.41 13.50 10.93
C LEU A 3 4.37 13.60 9.74
N TYR A 4 5.45 12.85 9.80
CA TYR A 4 6.48 12.81 8.75
C TYR A 4 6.84 11.37 8.43
N PHE A 5 7.06 11.07 7.15
CA PHE A 5 7.70 9.82 6.77
C PHE A 5 9.18 9.86 7.17
N GLY A 6 9.66 8.77 7.77
CA GLY A 6 11.08 8.60 8.05
C GLY A 6 11.87 8.28 6.78
N LYS A 7 13.20 8.16 6.92
CA LYS A 7 14.10 7.93 5.77
C LYS A 7 13.75 6.69 4.97
N ARG A 8 13.41 5.58 5.62
CA ARG A 8 13.05 4.33 4.92
C ARG A 8 11.77 4.47 4.15
N SER A 9 10.75 5.08 4.76
CA SER A 9 9.47 5.33 4.08
C SER A 9 9.67 6.24 2.88
N GLU A 10 10.44 7.31 3.01
CA GLU A 10 10.75 8.21 1.90
C GLU A 10 11.48 7.47 0.77
N ALA A 11 12.49 6.69 1.10
CA ALA A 11 13.25 5.93 0.10
C ALA A 11 12.35 4.94 -0.64
N ASN A 12 11.49 4.23 0.08
CA ASN A 12 10.55 3.28 -0.52
C ASN A 12 9.53 4.00 -1.41
N LEU A 13 8.97 5.10 -0.90
CA LEU A 13 7.95 5.85 -1.62
C LEU A 13 8.49 6.47 -2.92
N GLU A 14 9.74 6.91 -2.93
CA GLU A 14 10.38 7.48 -4.11
C GLU A 14 10.53 6.49 -5.27
N THR A 15 10.45 5.18 -5.00
CA THR A 15 10.48 4.15 -6.05
C THR A 15 9.12 3.94 -6.71
N ALA A 16 8.08 4.55 -6.19
CA ALA A 16 6.71 4.40 -6.70
C ALA A 16 6.34 5.53 -7.64
N ALA A 17 5.32 5.29 -8.47
CA ALA A 17 4.78 6.26 -9.40
C ALA A 17 4.32 7.53 -8.68
N LEU A 18 4.49 8.68 -9.32
CA LEU A 18 4.17 9.98 -8.72
C LEU A 18 2.75 10.09 -8.15
N PRO A 19 1.70 9.57 -8.82
CA PRO A 19 0.36 9.62 -8.24
C PRO A 19 0.26 8.89 -6.90
N LEU A 20 0.96 7.77 -6.73
CA LEU A 20 0.99 7.06 -5.44
C LEU A 20 1.76 7.85 -4.40
N GLN A 21 2.87 8.48 -4.78
CA GLN A 21 3.62 9.34 -3.87
C GLN A 21 2.74 10.47 -3.36
N HIS A 22 2.02 11.13 -4.27
CA HIS A 22 1.14 12.23 -3.92
C HIS A 22 0.03 11.77 -2.97
N LEU A 23 -0.64 10.66 -3.30
CA LEU A 23 -1.70 10.10 -2.47
C LEU A 23 -1.22 9.79 -1.05
N MET A 24 -0.08 9.12 -0.91
CA MET A 24 0.43 8.71 0.40
C MET A 24 0.86 9.93 1.23
N ARG A 25 1.48 10.93 0.61
CA ARG A 25 1.85 12.15 1.32
C ARG A 25 0.63 12.92 1.80
N GLN A 26 -0.40 13.00 0.97
CA GLN A 26 -1.66 13.65 1.34
C GLN A 26 -2.37 12.88 2.45
N ALA A 27 -2.38 11.55 2.39
CA ALA A 27 -2.99 10.72 3.43
C ALA A 27 -2.31 10.93 4.79
N LEU A 28 -0.98 10.99 4.81
CA LEU A 28 -0.25 11.25 6.04
C LEU A 28 -0.56 12.66 6.58
N ALA A 29 -0.70 13.64 5.70
CA ALA A 29 -0.98 15.03 6.06
C ALA A 29 -2.38 15.23 6.66
N ILE A 30 -3.32 14.31 6.43
CA ILE A 30 -4.64 14.35 7.07
C ILE A 30 -4.52 14.19 8.58
N ASN A 31 -3.45 13.55 9.05
CA ASN A 31 -3.10 13.47 10.46
C ASN A 31 -4.11 12.68 11.31
N LEU A 32 -4.70 11.63 10.74
CA LEU A 32 -5.63 10.74 11.45
C LEU A 32 -4.96 9.49 11.98
N ILE A 33 -3.94 8.99 11.28
CA ILE A 33 -3.18 7.82 11.70
C ILE A 33 -1.79 7.89 11.07
N ASP A 34 -0.78 7.56 11.85
CA ASP A 34 0.58 7.48 11.35
C ASP A 34 0.78 6.16 10.60
N PHE A 35 1.62 6.17 9.58
CA PHE A 35 1.95 4.95 8.85
C PHE A 35 3.29 5.08 8.16
N SER A 36 3.85 3.94 7.77
CA SER A 36 5.12 3.84 7.07
C SER A 36 4.91 3.21 5.70
N ILE A 37 5.77 3.56 4.76
CA ILE A 37 5.82 2.89 3.46
C ILE A 37 6.93 1.85 3.55
N THR A 38 6.55 0.59 3.65
CA THR A 38 7.50 -0.50 3.86
C THR A 38 8.03 -1.09 2.56
N GLU A 39 7.32 -0.87 1.45
CA GLU A 39 7.75 -1.34 0.14
C GLU A 39 7.15 -0.50 -0.98
N GLY A 40 7.99 -0.17 -1.96
CA GLY A 40 7.60 0.35 -3.25
C GLY A 40 8.01 -0.64 -4.31
N PHE A 41 9.11 -0.37 -5.06
CA PHE A 41 9.61 -1.33 -6.05
C PHE A 41 10.15 -2.59 -5.37
N ARG A 42 9.76 -3.74 -5.94
CA ARG A 42 10.23 -5.05 -5.50
C ARG A 42 11.01 -5.71 -6.62
N PRO A 43 12.32 -5.96 -6.44
CA PRO A 43 13.14 -6.60 -7.46
C PRO A 43 12.82 -8.09 -7.59
N ARG A 44 13.31 -8.71 -8.67
CA ARG A 44 13.02 -10.10 -9.01
C ARG A 44 13.32 -11.07 -7.88
N PHE A 45 14.52 -10.98 -7.28
CA PHE A 45 14.89 -11.94 -6.25
C PHE A 45 13.92 -11.93 -5.07
N LYS A 46 13.44 -10.75 -4.72
CA LYS A 46 12.50 -10.59 -3.61
C LYS A 46 11.10 -11.09 -3.99
N GLN A 47 10.67 -10.84 -5.22
CA GLN A 47 9.40 -11.36 -5.72
C GLN A 47 9.42 -12.89 -5.73
N ASP A 48 10.52 -13.50 -6.17
CA ASP A 48 10.67 -14.94 -6.20
C ASP A 48 10.59 -15.53 -4.78
N GLU A 49 11.23 -14.90 -3.81
CA GLU A 49 11.16 -15.32 -2.41
C GLU A 49 9.73 -15.24 -1.87
N TYR A 50 9.03 -14.15 -2.15
CA TYR A 50 7.67 -13.95 -1.66
C TYR A 50 6.71 -14.96 -2.28
N PHE A 51 6.87 -15.25 -3.57
CA PHE A 51 6.05 -16.25 -4.23
C PHE A 51 6.29 -17.65 -3.63
N ALA A 52 7.54 -18.01 -3.45
CA ALA A 52 7.92 -19.31 -2.87
C ALA A 52 7.40 -19.46 -1.43
N ALA A 53 7.37 -18.36 -0.66
CA ALA A 53 6.89 -18.36 0.72
C ALA A 53 5.37 -18.24 0.85
N GLY A 54 4.65 -18.13 -0.26
CA GLY A 54 3.19 -17.93 -0.26
C GLY A 54 2.74 -16.53 0.13
N LYS A 55 3.67 -15.57 0.23
CA LYS A 55 3.36 -14.18 0.57
C LYS A 55 2.83 -13.38 -0.61
N SER A 56 3.12 -13.83 -1.83
CA SER A 56 2.59 -13.26 -3.06
C SER A 56 1.96 -14.36 -3.89
N LYS A 57 0.87 -14.02 -4.58
CA LYS A 57 0.16 -14.95 -5.46
C LYS A 57 0.63 -14.89 -6.90
N VAL A 58 1.56 -13.97 -7.21
CA VAL A 58 2.05 -13.78 -8.58
C VAL A 58 3.56 -13.90 -8.65
N ARG A 59 4.06 -14.32 -9.83
CA ARG A 59 5.48 -14.45 -10.11
C ARG A 59 6.00 -13.17 -10.75
N TRP A 60 7.32 -12.96 -10.63
CA TRP A 60 7.99 -11.90 -11.37
C TRP A 60 7.75 -12.10 -12.88
N PRO A 61 7.45 -11.07 -13.66
CA PRO A 61 7.35 -9.63 -13.30
C PRO A 61 5.90 -9.15 -13.14
N ASN A 62 5.00 -9.99 -12.69
CA ASN A 62 3.56 -9.76 -12.78
C ASN A 62 2.96 -9.00 -11.59
N SER A 63 3.72 -8.75 -10.53
CA SER A 63 3.25 -7.90 -9.44
C SER A 63 3.33 -6.42 -9.84
N LYS A 64 2.38 -5.63 -9.39
CA LYS A 64 2.43 -4.17 -9.57
C LYS A 64 3.64 -3.55 -8.86
N HIS A 65 4.18 -4.21 -7.83
CA HIS A 65 5.44 -3.80 -7.21
C HIS A 65 6.66 -3.98 -8.13
N ASN A 66 6.54 -4.79 -9.18
CA ASN A 66 7.66 -5.09 -10.08
C ASN A 66 7.78 -4.13 -11.27
N ILE A 67 6.83 -3.23 -11.44
CA ILE A 67 6.80 -2.34 -12.61
C ILE A 67 7.92 -1.31 -12.52
N GLN A 68 8.59 -1.08 -13.64
CA GLN A 68 9.68 -0.14 -13.78
C GLN A 68 9.34 0.89 -14.87
N PRO A 69 9.88 2.10 -14.80
CA PRO A 69 10.88 2.59 -13.85
C PRO A 69 10.32 2.92 -12.46
N TYR A 70 9.00 3.02 -12.30
CA TYR A 70 8.35 3.31 -11.03
C TYR A 70 7.32 2.24 -10.71
N SER A 71 7.35 1.75 -9.47
CA SER A 71 6.38 0.77 -8.99
C SER A 71 4.96 1.33 -9.05
N GLU A 72 3.99 0.50 -9.44
CA GLU A 72 2.57 0.87 -9.40
C GLU A 72 1.87 0.32 -8.15
N ALA A 73 2.63 -0.09 -7.16
CA ALA A 73 2.11 -0.53 -5.88
C ALA A 73 3.00 -0.06 -4.73
N VAL A 74 2.39 0.17 -3.59
CA VAL A 74 3.09 0.42 -2.33
C VAL A 74 2.43 -0.38 -1.22
N ASP A 75 3.23 -0.73 -0.21
CA ASP A 75 2.72 -1.26 1.04
C ASP A 75 2.77 -0.13 2.08
N ALA A 76 1.60 0.20 2.62
CA ALA A 76 1.43 1.22 3.65
C ALA A 76 1.00 0.53 4.94
N VAL A 77 1.83 0.59 5.96
CA VAL A 77 1.63 -0.13 7.22
C VAL A 77 1.43 0.87 8.35
N PRO A 78 0.31 0.78 9.10
CA PRO A 78 0.10 1.66 10.25
C PRO A 78 1.26 1.63 11.23
N TYR A 79 1.57 2.79 11.80
CA TYR A 79 2.61 2.92 12.81
C TYR A 79 1.94 3.40 14.09
N VAL A 80 1.80 2.48 15.05
CA VAL A 80 1.01 2.71 16.26
C VAL A 80 1.84 2.35 17.49
N ARG A 81 1.89 3.25 18.44
CA ARG A 81 2.64 3.07 19.69
C ARG A 81 4.11 2.74 19.44
N GLY A 82 4.73 3.43 18.49
CA GLY A 82 6.16 3.31 18.23
C GLY A 82 6.56 2.10 17.42
N LYS A 83 5.64 1.41 16.76
CA LYS A 83 5.98 0.24 15.94
C LYS A 83 4.99 0.00 14.81
N LEU A 84 5.42 -0.75 13.80
CA LEU A 84 4.55 -1.16 12.72
C LEU A 84 3.44 -2.06 13.25
N SER A 85 2.22 -1.84 12.76
CA SER A 85 1.05 -2.60 13.18
C SER A 85 0.40 -3.28 11.99
N TYR A 86 0.31 -4.59 12.03
CA TYR A 86 -0.45 -5.38 11.07
C TYR A 86 -1.82 -5.77 11.63
N ASN A 87 -2.23 -5.11 12.71
CA ASN A 87 -3.52 -5.33 13.33
C ASN A 87 -4.64 -5.01 12.34
N TYR A 88 -5.60 -5.92 12.23
CA TYR A 88 -6.72 -5.82 11.31
C TYR A 88 -7.43 -4.45 11.37
N TYR A 89 -7.73 -3.99 12.59
CA TYR A 89 -8.47 -2.73 12.77
C TYR A 89 -7.66 -1.53 12.32
N HIS A 90 -6.38 -1.51 12.63
CA HIS A 90 -5.50 -0.40 12.21
C HIS A 90 -5.37 -0.36 10.69
N CYS A 91 -5.18 -1.53 10.06
CA CYS A 91 -5.04 -1.61 8.60
C CYS A 91 -6.32 -1.16 7.89
N CYS A 92 -7.48 -1.58 8.38
CA CYS A 92 -8.77 -1.19 7.79
C CYS A 92 -9.03 0.30 7.98
N PHE A 93 -8.68 0.87 9.13
CA PHE A 93 -8.83 2.30 9.37
C PHE A 93 -7.98 3.10 8.38
N LEU A 94 -6.71 2.74 8.25
CA LEU A 94 -5.82 3.40 7.30
C LEU A 94 -6.32 3.25 5.87
N ALA A 95 -6.76 2.06 5.48
CA ALA A 95 -7.29 1.82 4.14
C ALA A 95 -8.48 2.73 3.85
N GLY A 96 -9.40 2.89 4.81
CA GLY A 96 -10.54 3.79 4.64
C GLY A 96 -10.10 5.23 4.37
N VAL A 97 -9.10 5.71 5.09
CA VAL A 97 -8.54 7.05 4.90
C VAL A 97 -7.94 7.19 3.49
N ILE A 98 -7.09 6.24 3.10
CA ILE A 98 -6.40 6.27 1.79
C ILE A 98 -7.42 6.19 0.65
N LEU A 99 -8.37 5.26 0.74
CA LEU A 99 -9.35 5.05 -0.34
C LEU A 99 -10.29 6.23 -0.50
N ALA A 100 -10.77 6.80 0.60
CA ALA A 100 -11.62 7.99 0.54
C ALA A 100 -10.86 9.15 -0.13
N LEU A 101 -9.61 9.36 0.28
CA LEU A 101 -8.78 10.41 -0.30
C LEU A 101 -8.49 10.16 -1.78
N SER A 102 -8.24 8.91 -2.16
CA SER A 102 -7.99 8.55 -3.56
C SER A 102 -9.14 8.96 -4.47
N LYS A 103 -10.36 8.81 -4.01
CA LYS A 103 -11.55 9.27 -4.73
C LYS A 103 -11.56 10.78 -4.86
N LYS A 104 -11.25 11.47 -3.77
CA LYS A 104 -11.30 12.94 -3.71
C LYS A 104 -10.28 13.58 -4.66
N ILE A 105 -9.06 13.03 -4.72
CA ILE A 105 -7.99 13.62 -5.53
C ILE A 105 -7.83 12.92 -6.89
N SER A 106 -8.71 12.00 -7.22
CA SER A 106 -8.75 11.30 -8.52
C SER A 106 -7.48 10.51 -8.83
N VAL A 107 -6.96 9.82 -7.83
CA VAL A 107 -5.87 8.85 -8.01
C VAL A 107 -6.49 7.46 -7.85
N PRO A 108 -6.77 6.74 -8.97
CA PRO A 108 -7.46 5.45 -8.88
C PRO A 108 -6.55 4.38 -8.30
N VAL A 109 -6.91 3.86 -7.14
CA VAL A 109 -6.18 2.76 -6.50
C VAL A 109 -7.10 1.62 -6.14
N ARG A 110 -6.52 0.42 -6.12
CA ARG A 110 -7.16 -0.78 -5.61
C ARG A 110 -6.41 -1.22 -4.35
N TRP A 111 -7.17 -1.61 -3.34
CA TRP A 111 -6.67 -2.09 -2.06
C TRP A 111 -6.71 -3.61 -2.00
N GLY A 112 -5.70 -4.24 -1.38
CA GLY A 112 -5.64 -5.69 -1.22
C GLY A 112 -6.68 -6.28 -0.29
N GLY A 113 -7.50 -5.45 0.34
CA GLY A 113 -8.68 -5.88 1.09
C GLY A 113 -9.97 -5.85 0.27
N ASN A 114 -9.90 -5.44 -1.01
CA ASN A 114 -11.08 -5.35 -1.87
C ASN A 114 -10.67 -5.44 -3.35
N TRP A 115 -10.22 -6.64 -3.76
CA TRP A 115 -9.66 -6.85 -5.09
C TRP A 115 -10.67 -6.60 -6.22
N ASP A 116 -11.94 -6.90 -6.01
CA ASP A 116 -12.98 -6.67 -7.02
C ASP A 116 -13.62 -5.28 -6.95
N MET A 117 -13.19 -4.47 -5.97
CA MET A 117 -13.62 -3.08 -5.82
C MET A 117 -15.13 -2.90 -5.68
N ASP A 118 -15.79 -3.87 -5.05
CA ASP A 118 -17.23 -3.80 -4.78
C ASP A 118 -17.51 -3.16 -3.42
N LEU A 119 -18.76 -3.17 -2.99
CA LEU A 119 -19.18 -2.57 -1.72
C LEU A 119 -19.04 -3.53 -0.53
N GLU A 120 -18.48 -4.72 -0.75
CA GLU A 120 -18.28 -5.73 0.28
C GLU A 120 -16.79 -6.04 0.42
N PRO A 121 -16.01 -5.18 1.10
CA PRO A 121 -14.57 -5.42 1.26
C PRO A 121 -14.29 -6.59 2.19
N ILE A 122 -13.17 -7.27 1.95
CA ILE A 122 -12.56 -8.27 2.84
C ILE A 122 -13.28 -9.61 2.85
N THR A 123 -14.60 -9.62 3.04
CA THR A 123 -15.33 -10.85 3.40
C THR A 123 -15.65 -11.76 2.21
N ASP A 124 -15.55 -11.25 1.00
CA ASP A 124 -15.92 -11.99 -0.23
C ASP A 124 -14.70 -12.42 -1.06
N GLN A 125 -13.54 -12.52 -0.43
CA GLN A 125 -12.31 -12.91 -1.11
C GLN A 125 -11.44 -13.80 -0.20
N ASP A 126 -10.60 -14.64 -0.83
CA ASP A 126 -9.79 -15.63 -0.13
C ASP A 126 -8.43 -15.11 0.33
N PHE A 127 -7.92 -14.06 -0.32
CA PHE A 127 -6.61 -13.50 -0.02
C PHE A 127 -6.74 -12.03 0.28
N ASN A 128 -6.40 -11.66 1.52
CA ASN A 128 -6.41 -10.28 1.98
C ASN A 128 -4.98 -9.81 2.20
N ASP A 129 -4.59 -8.77 1.45
CA ASP A 129 -3.32 -8.08 1.66
C ASP A 129 -3.63 -6.65 2.10
N LEU A 130 -3.86 -6.48 3.39
CA LEU A 130 -4.46 -5.26 3.94
C LEU A 130 -3.55 -4.03 3.91
N VAL A 131 -2.28 -4.20 3.61
CA VAL A 131 -1.32 -3.09 3.51
C VAL A 131 -1.01 -2.71 2.06
N HIS A 132 -1.54 -3.45 1.10
CA HIS A 132 -1.23 -3.29 -0.33
C HIS A 132 -2.20 -2.33 -1.02
N PHE A 133 -1.62 -1.35 -1.71
CA PHE A 133 -2.35 -0.38 -2.52
C PHE A 133 -1.69 -0.27 -3.89
N GLU A 134 -2.47 -0.39 -4.95
CA GLU A 134 -1.94 -0.35 -6.31
C GLU A 134 -2.75 0.56 -7.21
N LEU A 135 -2.08 1.15 -8.22
CA LEU A 135 -2.79 1.93 -9.23
C LEU A 135 -3.69 1.01 -10.04
N TYR A 136 -4.92 1.45 -10.27
CA TYR A 136 -5.92 0.73 -11.03
C TYR A 136 -6.32 1.55 -12.24
N LYS A 137 -6.12 0.98 -13.42
CA LYS A 137 -6.44 1.69 -14.68
C LYS A 137 -7.66 1.10 -15.34
#